data_2d60c2043f0e771b8c155fc49c9f23fa
#
_entry.id   2d60c2043f0e771b8c155fc49c9f23fa
#
_cell.length_a   1.000
_cell.length_b   1.000
_cell.length_c   1.000
_cell.angle_alpha   90.00
_cell.angle_beta   90.00
_cell.angle_gamma   90.00
#
_symmetry.space_group_name_H-M   'P 1'
#
loop_
_entity.id
_entity.type
_entity.pdbx_description
1 polymer ?
#
loop_
_entity_poly.entity_id
_entity_poly.type
_entity_poly.pdbx_seq_one_letter_code
_entity_poly.pdbx_strand_id
1 'polypeptide(L)'
;YLDIRGLQICNAWFSSYLTSKPYEETIAAFKQHCDKLHALGAKVIGASEQGNSIQGCLDKSILDEKPVYTEAQWQTVARGFNEMGAYARSKGMYFTVHHHMGAGVQTAEEIDRLMELTDPELVFLLFDSGHLTFAGIDPVPVLEKYAHRVKHVHLKDVRLDVYNNRVVPEHMSFLDAVRAGVFTVPGDGDVDFKPIFDILDRTGYEGWVVVEAEQDPAKANPFAYAVKARKYIKEVAGL
;
A
#
# COMPACT_ATOMS: atom_id res chain seq x y z
N TYR A 1 19.01 19.32 -3.22
CA TYR A 1 19.76 18.05 -3.16
C TYR A 1 19.17 17.01 -4.13
N LEU A 2 17.85 16.84 -4.19
CA LEU A 2 17.17 15.93 -5.11
C LEU A 2 17.27 16.42 -6.56
N ASP A 3 17.02 17.71 -6.80
CA ASP A 3 17.00 18.31 -8.13
C ASP A 3 18.32 18.10 -8.89
N ILE A 4 19.47 18.29 -8.22
CA ILE A 4 20.79 18.07 -8.83
C ILE A 4 21.07 16.60 -9.21
N ARG A 5 20.22 15.67 -8.76
CA ARG A 5 20.28 14.22 -9.07
C ARG A 5 19.15 13.78 -9.97
N GLY A 6 18.27 14.67 -10.40
CA GLY A 6 17.09 14.36 -11.18
C GLY A 6 16.09 13.47 -10.43
N LEU A 7 16.06 13.53 -9.08
CA LEU A 7 15.17 12.74 -8.24
C LEU A 7 13.93 13.53 -7.87
N GLN A 8 12.80 12.86 -7.78
CA GLN A 8 11.51 13.40 -7.35
C GLN A 8 10.95 12.58 -6.18
N ILE A 9 10.18 13.22 -5.32
CA ILE A 9 9.41 12.54 -4.29
C ILE A 9 8.06 12.16 -4.91
N CYS A 10 7.81 10.87 -5.06
CA CYS A 10 6.56 10.36 -5.61
C CYS A 10 5.44 10.31 -4.58
N ASN A 11 5.77 9.94 -3.34
CA ASN A 11 4.85 9.72 -2.23
C ASN A 11 5.62 9.72 -0.91
N ALA A 12 4.91 9.78 0.22
CA ALA A 12 5.40 9.36 1.52
C ALA A 12 4.25 8.83 2.38
N TRP A 13 4.57 7.84 3.22
CA TRP A 13 3.65 7.19 4.12
C TRP A 13 3.14 8.11 5.22
N PHE A 14 1.84 8.05 5.48
CA PHE A 14 1.21 8.63 6.65
C PHE A 14 0.47 7.55 7.45
N SER A 15 0.86 7.34 8.70
CA SER A 15 0.12 6.49 9.64
C SER A 15 -1.04 7.28 10.22
N SER A 16 -2.25 6.94 9.84
CA SER A 16 -3.50 7.45 10.42
C SER A 16 -3.82 6.67 11.69
N TYR A 17 -4.40 7.34 12.68
CA TYR A 17 -4.78 6.75 13.97
C TYR A 17 -6.21 7.16 14.38
N LEU A 18 -7.10 7.26 13.42
CA LEU A 18 -8.50 7.69 13.61
C LEU A 18 -9.29 6.79 14.56
N THR A 19 -8.90 5.50 14.65
CA THR A 19 -9.58 4.52 15.51
C THR A 19 -8.99 4.41 16.91
N SER A 20 -7.84 5.07 17.18
CA SER A 20 -7.11 4.90 18.46
C SER A 20 -6.60 6.19 19.09
N LYS A 21 -6.64 7.32 18.39
CA LYS A 21 -6.26 8.65 18.89
C LYS A 21 -7.40 9.66 18.71
N PRO A 22 -7.31 10.82 19.39
CA PRO A 22 -8.25 11.91 19.13
C PRO A 22 -8.28 12.29 17.66
N TYR A 23 -9.48 12.39 17.10
CA TYR A 23 -9.71 12.65 15.67
C TYR A 23 -8.94 13.89 15.17
N GLU A 24 -9.08 15.01 15.89
CA GLU A 24 -8.48 16.29 15.52
C GLU A 24 -6.95 16.26 15.54
N GLU A 25 -6.35 15.45 16.41
CA GLU A 25 -4.89 15.27 16.46
C GLU A 25 -4.39 14.58 15.19
N THR A 26 -5.08 13.51 14.77
CA THR A 26 -4.72 12.77 13.54
C THR A 26 -4.89 13.66 12.30
N ILE A 27 -5.98 14.41 12.21
CA ILE A 27 -6.22 15.33 11.10
C ILE A 27 -5.16 16.45 11.05
N ALA A 28 -4.82 17.05 12.20
CA ALA A 28 -3.79 18.09 12.26
C ALA A 28 -2.41 17.56 11.83
N ALA A 29 -2.03 16.36 12.28
CA ALA A 29 -0.79 15.70 11.88
C ALA A 29 -0.76 15.42 10.37
N PHE A 30 -1.88 14.96 9.81
CA PHE A 30 -2.01 14.75 8.36
C PHE A 30 -1.80 16.05 7.57
N LYS A 31 -2.45 17.15 7.98
CA LYS A 31 -2.31 18.44 7.29
C LYS A 31 -0.86 18.91 7.26
N GLN A 32 -0.13 18.78 8.37
CA GLN A 32 1.30 19.11 8.43
C GLN A 32 2.15 18.22 7.51
N HIS A 33 1.86 16.92 7.45
CA HIS A 33 2.57 15.98 6.58
C HIS A 33 2.28 16.28 5.10
N CYS A 34 1.03 16.55 4.76
CA CYS A 34 0.61 16.92 3.41
C CYS A 34 1.28 18.21 2.94
N ASP A 35 1.35 19.26 3.79
CA ASP A 35 2.02 20.52 3.47
C ASP A 35 3.52 20.33 3.18
N LYS A 36 4.19 19.45 3.94
CA LYS A 36 5.62 19.12 3.70
C LYS A 36 5.79 18.43 2.34
N LEU A 37 4.94 17.44 2.03
CA LEU A 37 5.00 16.74 0.75
C LEU A 37 4.70 17.66 -0.43
N HIS A 38 3.69 18.51 -0.30
CA HIS A 38 3.36 19.52 -1.30
C HIS A 38 4.55 20.45 -1.57
N ALA A 39 5.21 20.95 -0.52
CA ALA A 39 6.40 21.80 -0.64
C ALA A 39 7.59 21.09 -1.32
N LEU A 40 7.65 19.76 -1.25
CA LEU A 40 8.65 18.93 -1.91
C LEU A 40 8.24 18.51 -3.34
N GLY A 41 7.09 18.96 -3.82
CA GLY A 41 6.61 18.71 -5.18
C GLY A 41 5.87 17.40 -5.39
N ALA A 42 5.63 16.61 -4.33
CA ALA A 42 4.85 15.37 -4.44
C ALA A 42 3.42 15.66 -4.90
N LYS A 43 2.85 14.73 -5.66
CA LYS A 43 1.46 14.80 -6.15
C LYS A 43 0.53 13.78 -5.49
N VAL A 44 1.09 12.86 -4.73
CA VAL A 44 0.36 11.80 -4.04
C VAL A 44 0.81 11.75 -2.58
N ILE A 45 -0.13 11.48 -1.70
CA ILE A 45 0.12 11.12 -0.30
C ILE A 45 -0.59 9.82 0.02
N GLY A 46 0.17 8.80 0.44
CA GLY A 46 -0.34 7.48 0.81
C GLY A 46 -0.55 7.37 2.32
N ALA A 47 -1.69 6.86 2.73
CA ALA A 47 -1.99 6.63 4.14
C ALA A 47 -2.58 5.24 4.36
N SER A 48 -2.37 4.71 5.56
CA SER A 48 -3.10 3.55 6.07
C SER A 48 -3.59 3.85 7.49
N GLU A 49 -4.77 3.33 7.83
CA GLU A 49 -5.28 3.43 9.21
C GLU A 49 -4.55 2.41 10.08
N GLN A 50 -3.72 2.90 10.99
CA GLN A 50 -2.82 2.12 11.83
C GLN A 50 -3.31 2.01 13.28
N GLY A 51 -4.47 2.55 13.60
CA GLY A 51 -5.10 2.35 14.90
C GLY A 51 -5.37 0.86 15.13
N ASN A 52 -4.77 0.31 16.19
CA ASN A 52 -4.85 -1.11 16.51
C ASN A 52 -4.22 -2.08 15.48
N SER A 53 -3.41 -1.59 14.54
CA SER A 53 -2.66 -2.45 13.63
C SER A 53 -1.72 -3.38 14.39
N ILE A 54 -1.59 -4.61 13.92
CA ILE A 54 -0.71 -5.64 14.50
C ILE A 54 0.59 -5.83 13.73
N GLN A 55 0.84 -5.05 12.69
CA GLN A 55 2.04 -5.20 11.86
C GLN A 55 3.36 -5.09 12.64
N GLY A 56 3.38 -4.35 13.76
CA GLY A 56 4.52 -4.23 14.65
C GLY A 56 4.56 -5.25 15.80
N CYS A 57 3.54 -6.10 15.95
CA CYS A 57 3.44 -7.08 17.02
C CYS A 57 4.19 -8.36 16.65
N LEU A 58 5.14 -8.80 17.48
CA LEU A 58 5.89 -10.03 17.26
C LEU A 58 5.19 -11.28 17.80
N ASP A 59 4.22 -11.11 18.66
CA ASP A 59 3.46 -12.15 19.37
C ASP A 59 2.10 -12.44 18.75
N LYS A 60 1.79 -11.84 17.59
CA LYS A 60 0.52 -12.00 16.90
C LYS A 60 0.70 -12.57 15.50
N SER A 61 -0.13 -13.56 15.19
CA SER A 61 -0.23 -14.09 13.82
C SER A 61 -0.81 -13.04 12.87
N ILE A 62 -0.07 -12.71 11.83
CA ILE A 62 -0.50 -11.68 10.87
C ILE A 62 -1.74 -12.10 10.06
N LEU A 63 -1.94 -13.40 9.88
CA LEU A 63 -3.06 -13.94 9.11
C LEU A 63 -4.33 -14.08 9.95
N ASP A 64 -4.20 -14.30 11.27
CA ASP A 64 -5.30 -14.74 12.12
C ASP A 64 -5.87 -13.64 13.03
N GLU A 65 -5.06 -12.62 13.36
CA GLU A 65 -5.37 -11.70 14.48
C GLU A 65 -5.52 -10.22 14.07
N LYS A 66 -5.71 -9.94 12.79
CA LYS A 66 -5.87 -8.55 12.33
C LYS A 66 -7.08 -7.86 12.99
N PRO A 67 -7.05 -6.54 13.16
CA PRO A 67 -8.21 -5.81 13.67
C PRO A 67 -9.40 -5.88 12.70
N VAL A 68 -10.61 -5.99 13.28
CA VAL A 68 -11.88 -5.90 12.56
C VAL A 68 -12.61 -4.67 13.06
N TYR A 69 -12.97 -3.75 12.15
CA TYR A 69 -13.63 -2.51 12.53
C TYR A 69 -15.11 -2.73 12.86
N THR A 70 -15.55 -2.09 13.94
CA THR A 70 -16.96 -1.87 14.20
C THR A 70 -17.55 -0.85 13.22
N GLU A 71 -18.89 -0.80 13.12
CA GLU A 71 -19.57 0.19 12.27
C GLU A 71 -19.15 1.63 12.62
N ALA A 72 -19.05 1.95 13.89
CA ALA A 72 -18.63 3.28 14.35
C ALA A 72 -17.20 3.63 13.91
N GLN A 73 -16.29 2.64 13.92
CA GLN A 73 -14.92 2.83 13.43
C GLN A 73 -14.89 3.02 11.90
N TRP A 74 -15.67 2.26 11.14
CA TRP A 74 -15.82 2.45 9.69
C TRP A 74 -16.28 3.87 9.35
N GLN A 75 -17.31 4.38 10.02
CA GLN A 75 -17.80 5.75 9.83
C GLN A 75 -16.75 6.80 10.20
N THR A 76 -15.99 6.56 11.27
CA THR A 76 -14.93 7.47 11.71
C THR A 76 -13.78 7.51 10.69
N VAL A 77 -13.35 6.35 10.19
CA VAL A 77 -12.30 6.23 9.17
C VAL A 77 -12.75 6.89 7.87
N ALA A 78 -13.94 6.58 7.38
CA ALA A 78 -14.47 7.16 6.14
C ALA A 78 -14.57 8.69 6.21
N ARG A 79 -15.10 9.24 7.33
CA ARG A 79 -15.14 10.68 7.56
C ARG A 79 -13.74 11.30 7.54
N GLY A 80 -12.79 10.69 8.26
CA GLY A 80 -11.43 11.20 8.35
C GLY A 80 -10.70 11.15 7.02
N PHE A 81 -10.85 10.07 6.26
CA PHE A 81 -10.24 9.96 4.94
C PHE A 81 -10.85 10.94 3.93
N ASN A 82 -12.16 11.18 3.97
CA ASN A 82 -12.77 12.24 3.16
C ASN A 82 -12.22 13.64 3.52
N GLU A 83 -12.02 13.95 4.81
CA GLU A 83 -11.41 15.22 5.23
C GLU A 83 -9.95 15.32 4.78
N MET A 84 -9.17 14.26 4.94
CA MET A 84 -7.78 14.19 4.45
C MET A 84 -7.71 14.36 2.93
N GLY A 85 -8.60 13.69 2.20
CA GLY A 85 -8.73 13.79 0.75
C GLY A 85 -9.07 15.19 0.28
N ALA A 86 -10.05 15.84 0.93
CA ALA A 86 -10.41 17.21 0.65
C ALA A 86 -9.24 18.19 0.88
N TYR A 87 -8.47 17.98 1.94
CA TYR A 87 -7.28 18.78 2.21
C TYR A 87 -6.20 18.56 1.15
N ALA A 88 -5.87 17.31 0.82
CA ALA A 88 -4.90 16.98 -0.23
C ALA A 88 -5.30 17.58 -1.58
N ARG A 89 -6.57 17.46 -1.97
CA ARG A 89 -7.14 18.06 -3.20
C ARG A 89 -6.96 19.58 -3.22
N SER A 90 -7.13 20.26 -2.09
CA SER A 90 -6.93 21.71 -1.99
C SER A 90 -5.48 22.14 -2.29
N LYS A 91 -4.52 21.20 -2.17
CA LYS A 91 -3.11 21.38 -2.53
C LYS A 91 -2.76 20.85 -3.92
N GLY A 92 -3.74 20.38 -4.69
CA GLY A 92 -3.52 19.74 -5.98
C GLY A 92 -2.85 18.37 -5.88
N MET A 93 -3.09 17.66 -4.78
CA MET A 93 -2.55 16.33 -4.50
C MET A 93 -3.68 15.29 -4.42
N TYR A 94 -3.35 14.03 -4.71
CA TYR A 94 -4.22 12.88 -4.49
C TYR A 94 -3.94 12.27 -3.12
N PHE A 95 -5.01 12.00 -2.36
CA PHE A 95 -4.97 11.19 -1.15
C PHE A 95 -5.27 9.74 -1.51
N THR A 96 -4.36 8.83 -1.23
CA THR A 96 -4.51 7.41 -1.53
C THR A 96 -4.47 6.59 -0.25
N VAL A 97 -5.34 5.57 -0.17
CA VAL A 97 -5.36 4.64 0.94
C VAL A 97 -4.65 3.35 0.54
N HIS A 98 -3.69 2.96 1.37
CA HIS A 98 -2.98 1.70 1.26
C HIS A 98 -3.66 0.65 2.15
N HIS A 99 -4.23 -0.38 1.53
CA HIS A 99 -4.62 -1.61 2.21
C HIS A 99 -3.37 -2.35 2.66
N HIS A 100 -3.30 -2.75 3.92
CA HIS A 100 -2.05 -3.28 4.48
C HIS A 100 -2.30 -4.49 5.38
N MET A 101 -1.39 -5.45 5.32
CA MET A 101 -1.42 -6.60 6.23
C MET A 101 -1.41 -6.14 7.69
N GLY A 102 -2.29 -6.75 8.50
CA GLY A 102 -2.42 -6.43 9.92
C GLY A 102 -3.13 -5.12 10.24
N ALA A 103 -3.65 -4.40 9.25
CA ALA A 103 -4.52 -3.24 9.41
C ALA A 103 -6.01 -3.62 9.30
N GLY A 104 -6.90 -2.68 9.62
CA GLY A 104 -8.34 -2.91 9.51
C GLY A 104 -8.87 -2.88 8.09
N VAL A 105 -8.10 -2.37 7.13
CA VAL A 105 -8.36 -2.46 5.69
C VAL A 105 -7.27 -3.33 5.07
N GLN A 106 -7.58 -4.59 4.84
CA GLN A 106 -6.65 -5.61 4.33
C GLN A 106 -7.27 -6.45 3.21
N THR A 107 -8.53 -6.89 3.35
CA THR A 107 -9.19 -7.79 2.41
C THR A 107 -9.89 -7.04 1.27
N ALA A 108 -10.27 -7.78 0.21
CA ALA A 108 -11.02 -7.21 -0.91
C ALA A 108 -12.36 -6.61 -0.46
N GLU A 109 -13.07 -7.29 0.45
CA GLU A 109 -14.35 -6.83 1.00
C GLU A 109 -14.17 -5.55 1.84
N GLU A 110 -13.05 -5.44 2.55
CA GLU A 110 -12.74 -4.23 3.33
C GLU A 110 -12.33 -3.06 2.43
N ILE A 111 -11.63 -3.33 1.34
CA ILE A 111 -11.37 -2.34 0.29
C ILE A 111 -12.70 -1.89 -0.33
N ASP A 112 -13.58 -2.84 -0.70
CA ASP A 112 -14.90 -2.55 -1.23
C ASP A 112 -15.67 -1.61 -0.29
N ARG A 113 -15.76 -1.99 0.98
CA ARG A 113 -16.45 -1.20 1.99
C ARG A 113 -15.89 0.20 2.15
N LEU A 114 -14.57 0.33 2.17
CA LEU A 114 -13.92 1.64 2.26
C LEU A 114 -14.25 2.51 1.05
N MET A 115 -14.17 1.94 -0.15
CA MET A 115 -14.46 2.65 -1.40
C MET A 115 -15.93 3.05 -1.51
N GLU A 116 -16.86 2.27 -0.95
CA GLU A 116 -18.29 2.60 -0.88
C GLU A 116 -18.60 3.72 0.12
N LEU A 117 -17.90 3.75 1.26
CA LEU A 117 -18.11 4.73 2.33
C LEU A 117 -17.42 6.07 2.08
N THR A 118 -16.53 6.15 1.09
CA THR A 118 -15.71 7.34 0.83
C THR A 118 -16.04 8.01 -0.51
N ASP A 119 -15.88 9.32 -0.55
CA ASP A 119 -16.08 10.11 -1.76
C ASP A 119 -15.07 9.73 -2.86
N PRO A 120 -15.53 9.29 -4.04
CA PRO A 120 -14.66 8.88 -5.14
C PRO A 120 -13.77 9.98 -5.71
N GLU A 121 -14.12 11.25 -5.47
CA GLU A 121 -13.33 12.40 -5.92
C GLU A 121 -12.28 12.84 -4.89
N LEU A 122 -12.28 12.25 -3.69
CA LEU A 122 -11.41 12.64 -2.58
C LEU A 122 -10.48 11.52 -2.13
N VAL A 123 -10.96 10.28 -2.10
CA VAL A 123 -10.23 9.12 -1.58
C VAL A 123 -9.95 8.15 -2.71
N PHE A 124 -8.69 7.89 -2.96
CA PHE A 124 -8.21 7.01 -4.01
C PHE A 124 -7.52 5.77 -3.42
N LEU A 125 -7.29 4.77 -4.24
CA LEU A 125 -6.60 3.55 -3.84
C LEU A 125 -5.10 3.66 -4.19
N LEU A 126 -4.25 3.33 -3.23
CA LEU A 126 -2.90 2.87 -3.47
C LEU A 126 -2.99 1.36 -3.64
N PHE A 127 -2.81 0.89 -4.85
CA PHE A 127 -2.83 -0.53 -5.17
C PHE A 127 -1.47 -1.16 -4.84
N ASP A 128 -1.46 -2.23 -4.07
CA ASP A 128 -0.26 -3.02 -3.75
C ASP A 128 -0.50 -4.50 -4.05
N SER A 129 0.23 -5.05 -5.02
CA SER A 129 0.09 -6.44 -5.44
C SER A 129 0.51 -7.44 -4.37
N GLY A 130 1.55 -7.14 -3.59
CA GLY A 130 2.09 -8.06 -2.60
C GLY A 130 1.22 -8.18 -1.36
N HIS A 131 0.67 -7.07 -0.85
CA HIS A 131 -0.22 -7.15 0.31
C HIS A 131 -1.53 -7.89 0.01
N LEU A 132 -2.08 -7.75 -1.20
CA LEU A 132 -3.24 -8.56 -1.64
C LEU A 132 -2.87 -10.04 -1.71
N THR A 133 -1.79 -10.38 -2.41
CA THR A 133 -1.32 -11.77 -2.54
C THR A 133 -1.04 -12.40 -1.17
N PHE A 134 -0.39 -11.67 -0.26
CA PHE A 134 -0.13 -12.16 1.09
C PHE A 134 -1.43 -12.33 1.91
N ALA A 135 -2.47 -11.54 1.65
CA ALA A 135 -3.80 -11.75 2.23
C ALA A 135 -4.57 -12.93 1.59
N GLY A 136 -3.96 -13.66 0.65
CA GLY A 136 -4.60 -14.76 -0.08
C GLY A 136 -5.55 -14.30 -1.19
N ILE A 137 -5.41 -13.07 -1.67
CA ILE A 137 -6.29 -12.44 -2.65
C ILE A 137 -5.54 -12.28 -3.98
N ASP A 138 -6.19 -12.67 -5.08
CA ASP A 138 -5.70 -12.33 -6.41
C ASP A 138 -5.79 -10.81 -6.62
N PRO A 139 -4.66 -10.11 -6.88
CA PRO A 139 -4.66 -8.67 -7.07
C PRO A 139 -5.34 -8.20 -8.35
N VAL A 140 -5.44 -9.06 -9.36
CA VAL A 140 -5.95 -8.69 -10.69
C VAL A 140 -7.42 -8.26 -10.66
N PRO A 141 -8.38 -9.01 -10.06
CA PRO A 141 -9.77 -8.57 -9.95
C PRO A 141 -9.97 -7.27 -9.17
N VAL A 142 -9.14 -7.05 -8.12
CA VAL A 142 -9.22 -5.82 -7.33
C VAL A 142 -8.76 -4.62 -8.16
N LEU A 143 -7.65 -4.76 -8.89
CA LEU A 143 -7.18 -3.71 -9.80
C LEU A 143 -8.19 -3.43 -10.91
N GLU A 144 -8.77 -4.47 -11.53
CA GLU A 144 -9.79 -4.32 -12.58
C GLU A 144 -10.98 -3.50 -12.08
N LYS A 145 -11.48 -3.83 -10.88
CA LYS A 145 -12.62 -3.13 -10.26
C LYS A 145 -12.33 -1.67 -9.96
N TYR A 146 -11.13 -1.37 -9.48
CA TYR A 146 -10.78 -0.06 -8.93
C TYR A 146 -9.77 0.74 -9.75
N ALA A 147 -9.43 0.33 -10.98
CA ALA A 147 -8.45 1.01 -11.82
C ALA A 147 -8.72 2.52 -11.94
N HIS A 148 -10.00 2.92 -12.06
CA HIS A 148 -10.43 4.32 -12.11
C HIS A 148 -10.17 5.11 -10.81
N ARG A 149 -10.03 4.41 -9.67
CA ARG A 149 -9.73 4.96 -8.33
C ARG A 149 -8.25 4.84 -7.96
N VAL A 150 -7.41 4.14 -8.73
CA VAL A 150 -5.98 3.98 -8.45
C VAL A 150 -5.22 5.24 -8.87
N LYS A 151 -4.44 5.81 -7.93
CA LYS A 151 -3.56 6.96 -8.17
C LYS A 151 -2.12 6.71 -7.74
N HIS A 152 -1.83 5.54 -7.21
CA HIS A 152 -0.49 5.10 -6.87
C HIS A 152 -0.40 3.57 -6.92
N VAL A 153 0.71 3.03 -7.39
CA VAL A 153 0.91 1.59 -7.54
C VAL A 153 2.20 1.17 -6.84
N HIS A 154 2.10 0.18 -5.97
CA HIS A 154 3.22 -0.58 -5.47
C HIS A 154 3.28 -1.94 -6.16
N LEU A 155 4.41 -2.21 -6.79
CA LEU A 155 4.75 -3.53 -7.31
C LEU A 155 5.57 -4.26 -6.26
N LYS A 156 4.91 -5.10 -5.51
CA LYS A 156 5.49 -5.97 -4.49
C LYS A 156 5.23 -7.41 -4.87
N ASP A 157 6.25 -8.24 -4.86
CA ASP A 157 6.14 -9.65 -5.19
C ASP A 157 6.16 -10.52 -3.93
N VAL A 158 5.64 -11.72 -4.02
CA VAL A 158 5.50 -12.66 -2.90
C VAL A 158 6.07 -14.01 -3.29
N ARG A 159 6.91 -14.59 -2.43
CA ARG A 159 7.35 -15.98 -2.57
C ARG A 159 6.34 -16.91 -1.90
N LEU A 160 5.53 -17.57 -2.70
CA LEU A 160 4.48 -18.48 -2.21
C LEU A 160 5.04 -19.74 -1.53
N ASP A 161 6.25 -20.14 -1.85
CA ASP A 161 6.94 -21.22 -1.15
C ASP A 161 7.23 -20.86 0.32
N VAL A 162 7.71 -19.64 0.58
CA VAL A 162 7.89 -19.11 1.94
C VAL A 162 6.55 -18.94 2.65
N TYR A 163 5.57 -18.39 1.95
CA TYR A 163 4.22 -18.20 2.48
C TYR A 163 3.60 -19.52 2.94
N ASN A 164 3.55 -20.52 2.04
CA ASN A 164 2.89 -21.80 2.31
C ASN A 164 3.64 -22.70 3.29
N ASN A 165 4.98 -22.68 3.27
CA ASN A 165 5.78 -23.60 4.06
C ASN A 165 6.28 -23.04 5.40
N ARG A 166 6.20 -21.71 5.58
CA ARG A 166 6.68 -21.04 6.77
C ARG A 166 5.60 -20.14 7.42
N VAL A 167 5.10 -19.15 6.67
CA VAL A 167 4.24 -18.13 7.27
C VAL A 167 2.94 -18.73 7.80
N VAL A 168 2.25 -19.52 6.98
CA VAL A 168 0.97 -20.15 7.34
C VAL A 168 1.15 -21.19 8.48
N PRO A 169 2.00 -22.22 8.36
CA PRO A 169 2.08 -23.27 9.38
C PRO A 169 2.74 -22.82 10.70
N GLU A 170 3.60 -21.78 10.66
CA GLU A 170 4.24 -21.25 11.85
C GLU A 170 3.46 -20.09 12.49
N HIS A 171 2.31 -19.70 11.95
CA HIS A 171 1.48 -18.55 12.41
C HIS A 171 2.32 -17.29 12.63
N MET A 172 3.18 -16.96 11.66
CA MET A 172 4.18 -15.92 11.81
C MET A 172 3.59 -14.54 12.04
N SER A 173 4.30 -13.72 12.82
CA SER A 173 4.09 -12.28 12.86
C SER A 173 4.47 -11.65 11.52
N PHE A 174 3.99 -10.42 11.25
CA PHE A 174 4.35 -9.71 10.02
C PHE A 174 5.87 -9.56 9.85
N LEU A 175 6.55 -9.10 10.90
CA LEU A 175 7.99 -8.88 10.83
C LEU A 175 8.79 -10.18 10.69
N ASP A 176 8.34 -11.27 11.27
CA ASP A 176 9.01 -12.57 11.10
C ASP A 176 8.76 -13.14 9.70
N ALA A 177 7.58 -12.94 9.12
CA ALA A 177 7.30 -13.27 7.73
C ALA A 177 8.20 -12.47 6.76
N VAL A 178 8.37 -11.16 7.00
CA VAL A 178 9.31 -10.30 6.25
C VAL A 178 10.74 -10.82 6.39
N ARG A 179 11.19 -11.13 7.60
CA ARG A 179 12.54 -11.69 7.86
C ARG A 179 12.75 -13.07 7.25
N ALA A 180 11.68 -13.87 7.15
CA ALA A 180 11.69 -15.16 6.47
C ALA A 180 11.83 -15.00 4.94
N GLY A 181 11.53 -13.79 4.42
CA GLY A 181 11.69 -13.43 3.02
C GLY A 181 10.45 -13.68 2.18
N VAL A 182 9.26 -13.57 2.77
CA VAL A 182 7.99 -13.73 2.05
C VAL A 182 7.80 -12.68 0.96
N PHE A 183 8.19 -11.42 1.21
CA PHE A 183 8.17 -10.37 0.20
C PHE A 183 9.46 -10.30 -0.60
N THR A 184 9.33 -9.89 -1.84
CA THR A 184 10.45 -9.66 -2.75
C THR A 184 10.10 -8.63 -3.83
N VAL A 185 11.02 -8.41 -4.77
CA VAL A 185 10.83 -7.50 -5.91
C VAL A 185 10.16 -8.21 -7.07
N PRO A 186 9.47 -7.48 -7.99
CA PRO A 186 8.89 -8.05 -9.19
C PRO A 186 9.85 -8.94 -9.99
N GLY A 187 9.38 -10.14 -10.32
CA GLY A 187 10.13 -11.16 -11.06
C GLY A 187 11.06 -12.02 -10.21
N ASP A 188 10.92 -11.97 -8.89
CA ASP A 188 11.65 -12.82 -7.94
C ASP A 188 10.71 -13.61 -7.01
N GLY A 189 9.41 -13.51 -7.21
CA GLY A 189 8.35 -14.25 -6.55
C GLY A 189 7.37 -14.85 -7.54
N ASP A 190 6.13 -15.01 -7.12
CA ASP A 190 5.12 -15.78 -7.82
C ASP A 190 3.93 -14.92 -8.33
N VAL A 191 3.96 -13.60 -8.12
CA VAL A 191 2.92 -12.70 -8.64
C VAL A 191 3.05 -12.56 -10.15
N ASP A 192 1.97 -12.84 -10.90
CA ASP A 192 1.93 -12.54 -12.33
C ASP A 192 1.64 -11.06 -12.58
N PHE A 193 2.67 -10.30 -12.94
CA PHE A 193 2.55 -8.87 -13.21
C PHE A 193 2.03 -8.53 -14.62
N LYS A 194 2.03 -9.48 -15.54
CA LYS A 194 1.59 -9.17 -16.92
C LYS A 194 0.15 -8.66 -16.97
N PRO A 195 -0.85 -9.33 -16.36
CA PRO A 195 -2.22 -8.81 -16.34
C PRO A 195 -2.35 -7.47 -15.60
N ILE A 196 -1.53 -7.24 -14.55
CA ILE A 196 -1.50 -5.96 -13.84
C ILE A 196 -1.09 -4.82 -14.78
N PHE A 197 0.01 -5.00 -15.53
CA PHE A 197 0.46 -4.00 -16.50
C PHE A 197 -0.55 -3.82 -17.65
N ASP A 198 -1.17 -4.89 -18.13
CA ASP A 198 -2.19 -4.82 -19.19
C ASP A 198 -3.41 -3.99 -18.74
N ILE A 199 -3.82 -4.10 -17.47
CA ILE A 199 -4.91 -3.30 -16.92
C ILE A 199 -4.48 -1.83 -16.81
N LEU A 200 -3.30 -1.54 -16.27
CA LEU A 200 -2.80 -0.18 -16.12
C LEU A 200 -2.69 0.53 -17.49
N ASP A 201 -2.16 -0.14 -18.49
CA ASP A 201 -2.06 0.38 -19.86
C ASP A 201 -3.44 0.64 -20.48
N ARG A 202 -4.32 -0.37 -20.49
CA ARG A 202 -5.66 -0.29 -21.06
C ARG A 202 -6.53 0.78 -20.42
N THR A 203 -6.35 1.03 -19.13
CA THR A 203 -7.12 2.04 -18.37
C THR A 203 -6.48 3.42 -18.42
N GLY A 204 -5.34 3.57 -19.09
CA GLY A 204 -4.63 4.85 -19.23
C GLY A 204 -4.10 5.37 -17.90
N TYR A 205 -3.57 4.47 -17.05
CA TYR A 205 -3.00 4.88 -15.77
C TYR A 205 -1.80 5.81 -15.97
N GLU A 206 -1.90 7.01 -15.42
CA GLU A 206 -0.80 7.98 -15.37
C GLU A 206 -0.42 8.24 -13.92
N GLY A 207 0.74 7.74 -13.50
CA GLY A 207 1.19 7.86 -12.13
C GLY A 207 2.48 7.09 -11.85
N TRP A 208 2.88 7.09 -10.61
CA TRP A 208 4.06 6.35 -10.18
C TRP A 208 3.78 4.87 -10.02
N VAL A 209 4.67 4.07 -10.54
CA VAL A 209 4.76 2.64 -10.32
C VAL A 209 6.02 2.38 -9.50
N VAL A 210 5.86 2.06 -8.24
CA VAL A 210 6.94 1.96 -7.26
C VAL A 210 7.25 0.51 -6.97
N VAL A 211 8.50 0.12 -7.09
CA VAL A 211 8.98 -1.18 -6.59
C VAL A 211 9.15 -1.08 -5.09
N GLU A 212 8.41 -1.90 -4.36
CA GLU A 212 8.51 -1.99 -2.91
C GLU A 212 8.68 -3.46 -2.50
N ALA A 213 9.67 -3.75 -1.68
CA ALA A 213 10.06 -5.14 -1.43
C ALA A 213 10.01 -5.58 0.02
N GLU A 214 10.00 -4.70 1.00
CA GLU A 214 10.03 -5.06 2.44
C GLU A 214 10.90 -6.28 2.74
N GLN A 215 12.21 -6.16 2.50
CA GLN A 215 13.16 -7.25 2.64
C GLN A 215 14.21 -6.94 3.71
N ASP A 216 14.76 -8.00 4.32
CA ASP A 216 15.95 -7.90 5.17
C ASP A 216 17.17 -7.57 4.31
N PRO A 217 17.79 -6.38 4.43
CA PRO A 217 18.93 -5.97 3.59
C PRO A 217 20.18 -6.83 3.83
N ALA A 218 20.25 -7.58 4.93
CA ALA A 218 21.32 -8.52 5.18
C ALA A 218 21.22 -9.78 4.29
N LYS A 219 20.03 -10.10 3.80
CA LYS A 219 19.75 -11.25 2.93
C LYS A 219 19.53 -10.84 1.49
N ALA A 220 18.93 -9.67 1.26
CA ALA A 220 18.58 -9.15 -0.05
C ALA A 220 19.29 -7.81 -0.28
N ASN A 221 20.42 -7.82 -1.01
CA ASN A 221 21.14 -6.58 -1.31
C ASN A 221 20.23 -5.63 -2.10
N PRO A 222 19.91 -4.41 -1.58
CA PRO A 222 18.91 -3.53 -2.19
C PRO A 222 19.24 -3.13 -3.63
N PHE A 223 20.52 -2.90 -3.94
CA PHE A 223 20.93 -2.52 -5.29
C PHE A 223 20.75 -3.68 -6.28
N ALA A 224 21.19 -4.88 -5.92
CA ALA A 224 21.04 -6.06 -6.78
C ALA A 224 19.56 -6.37 -7.07
N TYR A 225 18.70 -6.26 -6.05
CA TYR A 225 17.26 -6.48 -6.18
C TYR A 225 16.59 -5.36 -6.97
N ALA A 226 16.98 -4.10 -6.82
CA ALA A 226 16.49 -3.01 -7.64
C ALA A 226 16.83 -3.20 -9.14
N VAL A 227 18.05 -3.67 -9.44
CA VAL A 227 18.46 -4.00 -10.83
C VAL A 227 17.62 -5.16 -11.39
N LYS A 228 17.37 -6.20 -10.58
CA LYS A 228 16.52 -7.34 -10.96
C LYS A 228 15.09 -6.89 -11.31
N ALA A 229 14.46 -6.12 -10.41
CA ALA A 229 13.13 -5.58 -10.64
C ALA A 229 13.06 -4.71 -11.89
N ARG A 230 14.02 -3.80 -12.05
CA ARG A 230 14.07 -2.91 -13.22
C ARG A 230 14.16 -3.67 -14.55
N LYS A 231 14.98 -4.74 -14.57
CA LYS A 231 15.11 -5.60 -15.75
C LYS A 231 13.79 -6.31 -16.06
N TYR A 232 13.16 -6.93 -15.08
CA TYR A 232 11.90 -7.63 -15.24
C TYR A 232 10.78 -6.69 -15.72
N ILE A 233 10.61 -5.53 -15.09
CA ILE A 233 9.59 -4.56 -15.49
C ILE A 233 9.80 -4.08 -16.92
N LYS A 234 11.05 -3.85 -17.34
CA LYS A 234 11.36 -3.50 -18.72
C LYS A 234 10.99 -4.60 -19.71
N GLU A 235 11.23 -5.86 -19.36
CA GLU A 235 10.91 -7.01 -20.21
C GLU A 235 9.41 -7.25 -20.33
N VAL A 236 8.65 -7.06 -19.24
CA VAL A 236 7.22 -7.40 -19.20
C VAL A 236 6.32 -6.23 -19.63
N ALA A 237 6.67 -5.00 -19.25
CA ALA A 237 5.85 -3.81 -19.49
C ALA A 237 6.45 -2.81 -20.48
N GLY A 238 7.72 -2.98 -20.87
CA GLY A 238 8.39 -2.03 -21.76
C GLY A 238 8.77 -0.68 -21.13
N LEU A 239 8.64 -0.55 -19.80
CA LEU A 239 8.87 0.68 -19.03
C LEU A 239 10.34 0.96 -18.72
#